data_8583ac525ec971a8230236ce919dc3fa
#
_entry.id   8583ac525ec971a8230236ce919dc3fa
#
_cell.length_a   1.000
_cell.length_b   1.000
_cell.length_c   1.000
_cell.angle_alpha   90.00
_cell.angle_beta   90.00
_cell.angle_gamma   90.00
#
_symmetry.space_group_name_H-M   'P 1'
#
loop_
_entity.id
_entity.type
_entity.pdbx_description
1 polymer ?
#
loop_
_entity_poly.entity_id
_entity_poly.type
_entity_poly.pdbx_seq_one_letter_code
_entity_poly.pdbx_strand_id
1 'polypeptide(L)'
;VSRGLGDVYKRQARESATIGTLRASGYTRGELVAHYLSMPVIVTLVAALIGNILGYTVFKNIVVSMYYNSYSLCTYTTLLNAEAFVDTTVVPIIIIFVVNLIVLEKKLRLSPLKFLRHELTNRKRKKLIKLSHKLPFMTRFRLRIMFQNIPNYLTLFLGILIAGALVVFSIMFEPLINDYADVVKKSQICDYQYVLKSQAETDVSGAEKYCVTSLDTTDEKYMTDDIMIYGIQDNSRYVDVDIKDDEILVSNGVMVKYGLKKGDTFKLKDPYSDNEYEFTIAGSYKYDAALAVFMTRKNFIATFDKADDYFTGYFTDKKLTDIDDKYVASIVTYEDLIKVSNQMKVSMGEMMYILKYFGIIMFVLLM
;
A
#
# COMPACT_ATOMS: atom_id res chain seq x y z
N VAL A 1 1.17 15.24 -18.20
CA VAL A 1 1.26 16.71 -18.14
C VAL A 1 2.50 17.22 -18.87
N SER A 2 3.68 16.59 -18.76
CA SER A 2 4.91 17.06 -19.39
C SER A 2 4.93 16.92 -20.92
N ARG A 3 4.24 15.92 -21.52
CA ARG A 3 4.15 15.75 -22.97
C ARG A 3 3.29 16.84 -23.62
N GLY A 4 2.12 17.18 -23.07
CA GLY A 4 1.26 18.23 -23.62
C GLY A 4 1.93 19.60 -23.66
N LEU A 5 2.68 19.96 -22.61
CA LEU A 5 3.48 21.20 -22.59
C LEU A 5 4.66 21.15 -23.55
N GLY A 6 5.30 20.00 -23.69
CA GLY A 6 6.38 19.78 -24.65
C GLY A 6 5.93 19.82 -26.10
N ASP A 7 4.73 19.32 -26.39
CA ASP A 7 4.18 19.28 -27.74
C ASP A 7 3.72 20.65 -28.24
N VAL A 8 3.10 21.47 -27.37
CA VAL A 8 2.80 22.88 -27.69
C VAL A 8 4.08 23.64 -28.02
N TYR A 9 5.13 23.45 -27.23
CA TYR A 9 6.43 24.10 -27.49
C TYR A 9 7.09 23.62 -28.79
N LYS A 10 7.10 22.31 -29.05
CA LYS A 10 7.67 21.72 -30.28
C LYS A 10 6.87 22.14 -31.50
N ARG A 11 5.55 22.14 -31.43
CA ARG A 11 4.67 22.59 -32.51
C ARG A 11 4.90 24.06 -32.79
N GLN A 12 4.95 24.90 -31.76
CA GLN A 12 5.27 26.32 -31.90
C GLN A 12 6.66 26.55 -32.51
N ALA A 13 7.66 25.73 -32.19
CA ALA A 13 8.99 25.83 -32.79
C ALA A 13 9.00 25.40 -34.27
N ARG A 14 8.23 24.39 -34.66
CA ARG A 14 8.05 23.98 -36.05
C ARG A 14 7.28 25.04 -36.84
N GLU A 15 6.27 25.64 -36.27
CA GLU A 15 5.41 26.63 -36.91
C GLU A 15 5.91 28.05 -36.71
N SER A 16 7.15 28.23 -36.25
CA SER A 16 7.68 29.56 -35.95
C SER A 16 7.70 30.50 -37.16
N ALA A 17 8.01 29.99 -38.35
CA ALA A 17 7.95 30.77 -39.57
C ALA A 17 6.49 31.18 -39.90
N THR A 18 5.53 30.26 -39.78
CA THR A 18 4.12 30.53 -39.99
C THR A 18 3.59 31.58 -39.02
N ILE A 19 3.92 31.43 -37.73
CA ILE A 19 3.57 32.43 -36.67
C ILE A 19 4.19 33.79 -36.99
N GLY A 20 5.45 33.82 -37.45
CA GLY A 20 6.15 35.02 -37.87
C GLY A 20 5.46 35.72 -39.01
N THR A 21 5.07 34.94 -40.05
CA THR A 21 4.38 35.44 -41.27
C THR A 21 2.99 35.96 -40.89
N LEU A 22 2.19 35.23 -40.17
CA LEU A 22 0.84 35.65 -39.73
C LEU A 22 0.91 36.96 -38.90
N ARG A 23 1.88 37.07 -37.99
CA ARG A 23 2.08 38.31 -37.24
C ARG A 23 2.53 39.48 -38.10
N ALA A 24 3.36 39.21 -39.10
CA ALA A 24 3.78 40.23 -40.06
C ALA A 24 2.63 40.68 -40.99
N SER A 25 1.66 39.77 -41.24
CA SER A 25 0.43 40.04 -42.03
C SER A 25 -0.67 40.73 -41.20
N GLY A 26 -0.41 41.08 -39.93
CA GLY A 26 -1.34 41.86 -39.11
C GLY A 26 -2.17 41.09 -38.08
N TYR A 27 -2.05 39.76 -37.98
CA TYR A 27 -2.71 39.00 -36.93
C TYR A 27 -2.27 39.40 -35.54
N THR A 28 -3.20 39.58 -34.63
CA THR A 28 -2.95 39.97 -33.26
C THR A 28 -2.39 38.82 -32.43
N ARG A 29 -1.75 39.14 -31.30
CA ARG A 29 -1.27 38.11 -30.35
C ARG A 29 -2.43 37.30 -29.80
N GLY A 30 -3.55 37.97 -29.47
CA GLY A 30 -4.74 37.33 -28.89
C GLY A 30 -5.34 36.27 -29.81
N GLU A 31 -5.45 36.55 -31.11
CA GLU A 31 -5.96 35.58 -32.11
C GLU A 31 -5.08 34.32 -32.17
N LEU A 32 -3.75 34.49 -32.17
CA LEU A 32 -2.82 33.35 -32.15
C LEU A 32 -2.85 32.58 -30.88
N VAL A 33 -2.95 33.28 -29.70
CA VAL A 33 -3.12 32.62 -28.40
C VAL A 33 -4.41 31.79 -28.40
N ALA A 34 -5.52 32.36 -28.83
CA ALA A 34 -6.81 31.65 -28.87
C ALA A 34 -6.75 30.40 -29.77
N HIS A 35 -6.12 30.51 -30.95
CA HIS A 35 -5.96 29.37 -31.84
C HIS A 35 -5.11 28.24 -31.25
N TYR A 36 -3.94 28.56 -30.72
CA TYR A 36 -3.06 27.54 -30.13
C TYR A 36 -3.56 26.99 -28.79
N LEU A 37 -4.42 27.73 -28.08
CA LEU A 37 -5.02 27.30 -26.81
C LEU A 37 -6.22 26.36 -27.03
N SER A 38 -6.93 26.49 -28.15
CA SER A 38 -8.15 25.70 -28.42
C SER A 38 -7.90 24.19 -28.40
N MET A 39 -6.83 23.71 -29.03
CA MET A 39 -6.52 22.27 -29.09
C MET A 39 -6.29 21.63 -27.71
N PRO A 40 -5.39 22.14 -26.84
CA PRO A 40 -5.21 21.58 -25.51
C PRO A 40 -6.50 21.59 -24.68
N VAL A 41 -7.33 22.63 -24.80
CA VAL A 41 -8.59 22.73 -24.07
C VAL A 41 -9.59 21.69 -24.58
N ILE A 42 -9.76 21.55 -25.90
CA ILE A 42 -10.67 20.54 -26.48
C ILE A 42 -10.26 19.14 -26.08
N VAL A 43 -8.97 18.82 -26.21
CA VAL A 43 -8.45 17.49 -25.81
C VAL A 43 -8.69 17.21 -24.33
N THR A 44 -8.49 18.21 -23.46
CA THR A 44 -8.74 18.08 -22.02
C THR A 44 -10.22 17.87 -21.73
N LEU A 45 -11.10 18.60 -22.41
CA LEU A 45 -12.55 18.46 -22.25
C LEU A 45 -13.02 17.05 -22.67
N VAL A 46 -12.59 16.58 -23.83
CA VAL A 46 -12.91 15.21 -24.30
C VAL A 46 -12.37 14.16 -23.33
N ALA A 47 -11.12 14.31 -22.87
CA ALA A 47 -10.52 13.39 -21.90
C ALA A 47 -11.27 13.40 -20.56
N ALA A 48 -11.71 14.57 -20.07
CA ALA A 48 -12.48 14.69 -18.86
C ALA A 48 -13.87 14.04 -18.99
N LEU A 49 -14.57 14.22 -20.12
CA LEU A 49 -15.85 13.55 -20.40
C LEU A 49 -15.70 12.02 -20.40
N ILE A 50 -14.72 11.51 -21.14
CA ILE A 50 -14.44 10.07 -21.16
C ILE A 50 -14.09 9.55 -19.77
N GLY A 51 -13.24 10.28 -19.04
CA GLY A 51 -12.85 9.95 -17.68
C GLY A 51 -14.04 9.88 -16.72
N ASN A 52 -14.96 10.83 -16.78
CA ASN A 52 -16.19 10.81 -15.98
C ASN A 52 -17.11 9.64 -16.35
N ILE A 53 -17.32 9.37 -17.63
CA ILE A 53 -18.14 8.22 -18.07
C ILE A 53 -17.54 6.92 -17.52
N LEU A 54 -16.24 6.69 -17.70
CA LEU A 54 -15.55 5.52 -17.16
C LEU A 54 -15.58 5.47 -15.64
N GLY A 55 -15.42 6.62 -14.97
CA GLY A 55 -15.48 6.75 -13.52
C GLY A 55 -16.82 6.30 -12.96
N TYR A 56 -17.93 6.82 -13.51
CA TYR A 56 -19.28 6.49 -13.05
C TYR A 56 -19.82 5.15 -13.55
N THR A 57 -19.21 4.50 -14.52
CA THR A 57 -19.66 3.20 -15.05
C THR A 57 -18.77 2.04 -14.61
N VAL A 58 -17.48 2.09 -14.92
CA VAL A 58 -16.54 1.00 -14.70
C VAL A 58 -15.87 1.10 -13.33
N PHE A 59 -15.13 2.19 -13.11
CA PHE A 59 -14.31 2.31 -11.90
C PHE A 59 -15.12 2.39 -10.61
N LYS A 60 -16.29 3.01 -10.66
CA LYS A 60 -17.24 3.01 -9.55
C LYS A 60 -17.56 1.59 -9.07
N ASN A 61 -17.93 0.70 -10.00
CA ASN A 61 -18.33 -0.66 -9.64
C ASN A 61 -17.19 -1.45 -8.98
N ILE A 62 -15.96 -1.22 -9.43
CA ILE A 62 -14.77 -1.84 -8.85
C ILE A 62 -14.55 -1.36 -7.41
N VAL A 63 -14.62 -0.04 -7.18
CA VAL A 63 -14.48 0.53 -5.85
C VAL A 63 -15.60 0.05 -4.92
N VAL A 64 -16.84 0.03 -5.41
CA VAL A 64 -17.99 -0.50 -4.65
C VAL A 64 -17.78 -1.96 -4.27
N SER A 65 -17.39 -2.83 -5.21
CA SER A 65 -17.09 -4.24 -4.95
C SER A 65 -16.04 -4.40 -3.85
N MET A 66 -14.96 -3.62 -3.92
CA MET A 66 -13.89 -3.64 -2.91
C MET A 66 -14.42 -3.29 -1.50
N TYR A 67 -15.26 -2.26 -1.38
CA TYR A 67 -15.83 -1.87 -0.08
C TYR A 67 -16.86 -2.88 0.43
N TYR A 68 -17.73 -3.41 -0.43
CA TYR A 68 -18.71 -4.42 -0.03
C TYR A 68 -18.09 -5.76 0.36
N ASN A 69 -16.96 -6.10 -0.23
CA ASN A 69 -16.22 -7.32 0.15
C ASN A 69 -15.48 -7.17 1.49
N SER A 70 -15.24 -5.91 1.94
CA SER A 70 -14.51 -5.64 3.19
C SER A 70 -15.42 -5.26 4.35
N TYR A 71 -16.59 -4.68 4.07
CA TYR A 71 -17.48 -4.12 5.09
C TYR A 71 -18.94 -4.52 4.84
N SER A 72 -19.68 -4.72 5.92
CA SER A 72 -21.14 -4.95 5.88
C SER A 72 -21.85 -3.60 5.71
N LEU A 73 -21.99 -3.12 4.46
CA LEU A 73 -22.59 -1.83 4.13
C LEU A 73 -24.06 -1.99 3.73
N CYS A 74 -24.83 -0.92 3.92
CA CYS A 74 -26.20 -0.82 3.43
C CYS A 74 -26.26 -0.75 1.89
N THR A 75 -27.45 -0.94 1.31
CA THR A 75 -27.66 -0.93 -0.14
C THR A 75 -27.09 0.33 -0.79
N TYR A 76 -26.24 0.14 -1.80
CA TYR A 76 -25.57 1.20 -2.52
C TYR A 76 -26.49 1.87 -3.53
N THR A 77 -26.55 3.20 -3.51
CA THR A 77 -27.22 4.02 -4.53
C THR A 77 -26.23 4.97 -5.17
N THR A 78 -26.24 5.04 -6.51
CA THR A 78 -25.36 5.96 -7.23
C THR A 78 -25.89 7.38 -7.15
N LEU A 79 -25.16 8.28 -6.51
CA LEU A 79 -25.44 9.70 -6.50
C LEU A 79 -24.41 10.44 -7.37
N LEU A 80 -24.87 11.35 -8.20
CA LEU A 80 -24.00 12.29 -8.91
C LEU A 80 -23.53 13.34 -7.91
N ASN A 81 -22.25 13.40 -7.65
CA ASN A 81 -21.64 14.40 -6.77
C ASN A 81 -21.11 15.55 -7.62
N ALA A 82 -21.69 16.75 -7.41
CA ALA A 82 -21.28 17.96 -8.11
C ALA A 82 -19.84 18.38 -7.78
N GLU A 83 -19.40 18.18 -6.55
CA GLU A 83 -18.02 18.48 -6.11
C GLU A 83 -17.02 17.57 -6.84
N ALA A 84 -17.26 16.26 -6.86
CA ALA A 84 -16.43 15.33 -7.60
C ALA A 84 -16.36 15.66 -9.11
N PHE A 85 -17.50 16.12 -9.70
CA PHE A 85 -17.52 16.56 -11.10
C PHE A 85 -16.68 17.82 -11.32
N VAL A 86 -16.74 18.78 -10.41
CA VAL A 86 -15.93 20.01 -10.47
C VAL A 86 -14.45 19.66 -10.39
N ASP A 87 -14.06 18.83 -9.42
CA ASP A 87 -12.66 18.46 -9.20
C ASP A 87 -12.06 17.64 -10.36
N THR A 88 -12.86 16.77 -10.98
CA THR A 88 -12.38 15.91 -12.07
C THR A 88 -12.49 16.53 -13.46
N THR A 89 -13.33 17.56 -13.63
CA THR A 89 -13.59 18.20 -14.93
C THR A 89 -13.11 19.63 -14.95
N VAL A 90 -13.64 20.47 -14.06
CA VAL A 90 -13.42 21.93 -14.11
C VAL A 90 -12.00 22.28 -13.70
N VAL A 91 -11.50 21.70 -12.60
CA VAL A 91 -10.15 21.98 -12.10
C VAL A 91 -9.06 21.60 -13.11
N PRO A 92 -9.03 20.40 -13.73
CA PRO A 92 -8.06 20.07 -14.77
C PRO A 92 -8.13 21.00 -15.99
N ILE A 93 -9.34 21.39 -16.43
CA ILE A 93 -9.50 22.32 -17.55
C ILE A 93 -8.90 23.69 -17.20
N ILE A 94 -9.18 24.23 -16.02
CA ILE A 94 -8.63 25.50 -15.58
C ILE A 94 -7.09 25.43 -15.49
N ILE A 95 -6.53 24.37 -14.92
CA ILE A 95 -5.08 24.19 -14.80
C ILE A 95 -4.45 24.18 -16.19
N ILE A 96 -4.96 23.37 -17.12
CA ILE A 96 -4.43 23.26 -18.50
C ILE A 96 -4.57 24.60 -19.23
N PHE A 97 -5.72 25.27 -19.08
CA PHE A 97 -5.96 26.60 -19.67
C PHE A 97 -4.93 27.63 -19.16
N VAL A 98 -4.82 27.80 -17.85
CA VAL A 98 -3.92 28.79 -17.22
C VAL A 98 -2.45 28.52 -17.59
N VAL A 99 -2.01 27.27 -17.48
CA VAL A 99 -0.63 26.90 -17.78
C VAL A 99 -0.29 27.16 -19.24
N ASN A 100 -1.17 26.74 -20.18
CA ASN A 100 -0.95 26.96 -21.62
C ASN A 100 -1.02 28.46 -21.97
N LEU A 101 -1.95 29.21 -21.37
CA LEU A 101 -2.06 30.65 -21.55
C LEU A 101 -0.76 31.36 -21.16
N ILE A 102 -0.23 31.10 -19.98
CA ILE A 102 1.03 31.69 -19.49
C ILE A 102 2.19 31.34 -20.43
N VAL A 103 2.28 30.09 -20.86
CA VAL A 103 3.35 29.64 -21.77
C VAL A 103 3.24 30.31 -23.14
N LEU A 104 2.03 30.36 -23.71
CA LEU A 104 1.79 30.98 -25.02
C LEU A 104 2.04 32.49 -24.98
N GLU A 105 1.51 33.19 -23.97
CA GLU A 105 1.75 34.63 -23.81
C GLU A 105 3.24 34.96 -23.72
N LYS A 106 3.99 34.25 -22.87
CA LYS A 106 5.45 34.45 -22.77
C LYS A 106 6.16 34.24 -24.10
N LYS A 107 5.75 33.27 -24.89
CA LYS A 107 6.39 32.96 -26.17
C LYS A 107 6.00 33.91 -27.29
N LEU A 108 4.70 34.23 -27.41
CA LEU A 108 4.20 35.12 -28.45
C LEU A 108 4.56 36.62 -28.22
N ARG A 109 5.14 36.96 -27.09
CA ARG A 109 5.73 38.31 -26.85
C ARG A 109 6.96 38.60 -27.71
N LEU A 110 7.57 37.57 -28.31
CA LEU A 110 8.72 37.74 -29.20
C LEU A 110 8.30 38.51 -30.44
N SER A 111 9.25 39.30 -31.01
CA SER A 111 9.01 40.05 -32.26
C SER A 111 8.84 39.10 -33.47
N PRO A 112 8.06 39.46 -34.52
CA PRO A 112 7.91 38.66 -35.74
C PRO A 112 9.25 38.26 -36.36
N LEU A 113 10.22 39.16 -36.33
CA LEU A 113 11.56 38.92 -36.85
C LEU A 113 12.30 37.77 -36.14
N LYS A 114 12.12 37.63 -34.81
CA LYS A 114 12.71 36.52 -34.05
C LYS A 114 12.05 35.18 -34.39
N PHE A 115 10.76 35.19 -34.73
CA PHE A 115 10.06 33.98 -35.18
C PHE A 115 10.57 33.56 -36.60
N LEU A 116 10.74 34.49 -37.51
CA LEU A 116 11.26 34.21 -38.85
C LEU A 116 12.72 33.73 -38.84
N ARG A 117 13.53 34.25 -37.92
CA ARG A 117 14.92 33.81 -37.72
C ARG A 117 15.07 32.54 -36.86
N HIS A 118 13.97 31.90 -36.46
CA HIS A 118 13.97 30.76 -35.51
C HIS A 118 14.69 31.03 -34.18
N GLU A 119 14.81 32.30 -33.79
CA GLU A 119 15.44 32.72 -32.53
C GLU A 119 14.43 32.67 -31.35
N LEU A 120 13.75 31.54 -31.18
CA LEU A 120 12.65 31.37 -30.21
C LEU A 120 13.13 31.26 -28.74
N THR A 121 14.40 31.08 -28.58
CA THR A 121 14.98 30.92 -27.23
C THR A 121 16.21 31.79 -27.09
N ASN A 122 16.22 32.69 -26.10
CA ASN A 122 17.48 33.10 -25.52
C ASN A 122 18.11 31.83 -24.93
N ARG A 123 18.86 31.09 -25.74
CA ARG A 123 19.72 30.04 -25.23
C ARG A 123 20.72 30.73 -24.30
N LYS A 124 20.35 30.86 -23.00
CA LYS A 124 21.40 30.96 -21.97
C LYS A 124 22.30 29.77 -22.29
N ARG A 125 23.52 30.04 -22.75
CA ARG A 125 24.53 29.00 -23.00
C ARG A 125 24.55 28.13 -21.74
N LYS A 126 23.91 26.95 -21.80
CA LYS A 126 24.04 25.99 -20.70
C LYS A 126 25.54 25.83 -20.51
N LYS A 127 26.03 26.07 -19.29
CA LYS A 127 27.45 25.90 -18.98
C LYS A 127 27.89 24.56 -19.49
N LEU A 128 28.73 24.54 -20.52
CA LEU A 128 29.26 23.33 -21.10
C LEU A 128 30.08 22.63 -20.03
N ILE A 129 29.70 21.43 -19.67
CA ILE A 129 30.46 20.58 -18.78
C ILE A 129 31.80 20.32 -19.46
N LYS A 130 32.90 20.80 -18.84
CA LYS A 130 34.26 20.57 -19.33
C LYS A 130 34.61 19.10 -19.10
N LEU A 131 34.54 18.31 -20.16
CA LEU A 131 34.98 16.91 -20.15
C LEU A 131 36.47 16.83 -20.43
N SER A 132 37.17 15.91 -19.79
CA SER A 132 38.60 15.68 -19.94
C SER A 132 38.98 15.42 -21.40
N HIS A 133 40.09 16.02 -21.86
CA HIS A 133 40.64 15.79 -23.20
C HIS A 133 41.18 14.36 -23.40
N LYS A 134 41.39 13.61 -22.33
CA LYS A 134 41.85 12.20 -22.39
C LYS A 134 40.79 11.23 -22.94
N LEU A 135 39.51 11.63 -23.02
CA LEU A 135 38.43 10.80 -23.55
C LEU A 135 38.40 10.88 -25.07
N PRO A 136 38.11 9.77 -25.78
CA PRO A 136 37.91 9.75 -27.23
C PRO A 136 36.80 10.73 -27.67
N PHE A 137 36.92 11.29 -28.86
CA PHE A 137 35.96 12.27 -29.39
C PHE A 137 34.51 11.79 -29.33
N MET A 138 34.21 10.56 -29.74
CA MET A 138 32.88 10.00 -29.77
C MET A 138 32.29 9.88 -28.34
N THR A 139 33.09 9.46 -27.38
CA THR A 139 32.65 9.35 -25.96
C THR A 139 32.34 10.74 -25.40
N ARG A 140 33.19 11.74 -25.65
CA ARG A 140 32.92 13.13 -25.24
C ARG A 140 31.66 13.68 -25.88
N PHE A 141 31.41 13.39 -27.15
CA PHE A 141 30.23 13.83 -27.88
C PHE A 141 28.95 13.20 -27.26
N ARG A 142 28.93 11.87 -27.05
CA ARG A 142 27.82 11.15 -26.41
C ARG A 142 27.52 11.67 -24.99
N LEU A 143 28.56 11.78 -24.16
CA LEU A 143 28.40 12.29 -22.80
C LEU A 143 27.87 13.74 -22.79
N ARG A 144 28.33 14.60 -23.72
CA ARG A 144 27.82 15.97 -23.81
C ARG A 144 26.34 16.02 -24.17
N ILE A 145 25.88 15.21 -25.12
CA ILE A 145 24.46 15.10 -25.46
C ILE A 145 23.66 14.59 -24.26
N MET A 146 24.18 13.56 -23.59
CA MET A 146 23.52 12.98 -22.42
C MET A 146 23.36 14.03 -21.31
N PHE A 147 24.41 14.73 -20.94
CA PHE A 147 24.38 15.77 -19.90
C PHE A 147 23.49 16.96 -20.28
N GLN A 148 23.37 17.31 -21.56
CA GLN A 148 22.46 18.36 -22.00
C GLN A 148 20.97 17.97 -21.87
N ASN A 149 20.69 16.67 -21.91
CA ASN A 149 19.33 16.11 -21.87
C ASN A 149 18.97 15.46 -20.54
N ILE A 150 19.79 15.60 -19.49
CA ILE A 150 19.52 15.04 -18.15
C ILE A 150 18.05 15.23 -17.67
N PRO A 151 17.44 16.43 -17.78
CA PRO A 151 16.07 16.60 -17.34
C PRO A 151 15.07 15.68 -18.06
N ASN A 152 15.27 15.45 -19.37
CA ASN A 152 14.41 14.57 -20.14
C ASN A 152 14.63 13.10 -19.74
N TYR A 153 15.88 12.69 -19.56
CA TYR A 153 16.21 11.34 -19.09
C TYR A 153 15.72 11.09 -17.66
N LEU A 154 15.83 12.10 -16.78
CA LEU A 154 15.29 11.99 -15.41
C LEU A 154 13.77 11.82 -15.43
N THR A 155 13.05 12.59 -16.23
CA THR A 155 11.59 12.44 -16.38
C THR A 155 11.22 11.07 -16.92
N LEU A 156 11.94 10.57 -17.92
CA LEU A 156 11.73 9.24 -18.47
C LEU A 156 12.04 8.16 -17.45
N PHE A 157 13.16 8.27 -16.74
CA PHE A 157 13.57 7.36 -15.67
C PHE A 157 12.52 7.28 -14.56
N LEU A 158 12.06 8.44 -14.05
CA LEU A 158 11.01 8.49 -13.03
C LEU A 158 9.70 7.87 -13.53
N GLY A 159 9.32 8.12 -14.78
CA GLY A 159 8.13 7.52 -15.38
C GLY A 159 8.22 5.99 -15.45
N ILE A 160 9.34 5.46 -15.93
CA ILE A 160 9.60 4.02 -16.02
C ILE A 160 9.67 3.40 -14.60
N LEU A 161 10.31 4.08 -13.66
CA LEU A 161 10.41 3.62 -12.27
C LEU A 161 9.04 3.49 -11.63
N ILE A 162 8.19 4.51 -11.76
CA ILE A 162 6.81 4.48 -11.21
C ILE A 162 5.99 3.38 -11.89
N ALA A 163 6.02 3.31 -13.22
CA ALA A 163 5.29 2.28 -13.96
C ALA A 163 5.77 0.87 -13.57
N GLY A 164 7.09 0.67 -13.46
CA GLY A 164 7.69 -0.59 -13.03
C GLY A 164 7.30 -0.95 -11.59
N ALA A 165 7.34 -0.01 -10.67
CA ALA A 165 6.92 -0.21 -9.29
C ALA A 165 5.44 -0.64 -9.19
N LEU A 166 4.54 -0.02 -9.95
CA LEU A 166 3.13 -0.42 -10.00
C LEU A 166 2.94 -1.85 -10.51
N VAL A 167 3.66 -2.23 -11.57
CA VAL A 167 3.59 -3.59 -12.12
C VAL A 167 4.13 -4.61 -11.13
N VAL A 168 5.29 -4.35 -10.53
CA VAL A 168 5.91 -5.26 -9.54
C VAL A 168 5.00 -5.42 -8.33
N PHE A 169 4.50 -4.32 -7.76
CA PHE A 169 3.59 -4.36 -6.63
C PHE A 169 2.32 -5.19 -6.93
N SER A 170 1.73 -4.99 -8.11
CA SER A 170 0.52 -5.71 -8.52
C SER A 170 0.76 -7.22 -8.71
N ILE A 171 1.92 -7.60 -9.26
CA ILE A 171 2.27 -9.02 -9.49
C ILE A 171 2.64 -9.71 -8.17
N MET A 172 3.29 -9.01 -7.25
CA MET A 172 3.71 -9.59 -5.97
C MET A 172 2.57 -9.79 -4.98
N PHE A 173 1.46 -9.09 -5.15
CA PHE A 173 0.36 -9.10 -4.17
C PHE A 173 -0.22 -10.50 -3.93
N GLU A 174 -0.62 -11.20 -4.98
CA GLU A 174 -1.25 -12.53 -4.85
C GLU A 174 -0.30 -13.60 -4.30
N PRO A 175 0.96 -13.74 -4.80
CA PRO A 175 1.94 -14.62 -4.20
C PRO A 175 2.21 -14.32 -2.72
N LEU A 176 2.31 -13.05 -2.33
CA LEU A 176 2.55 -12.65 -0.96
C LEU A 176 1.41 -13.10 -0.02
N ILE A 177 0.16 -12.91 -0.43
CA ILE A 177 -1.00 -13.36 0.36
C ILE A 177 -1.07 -14.89 0.45
N ASN A 178 -0.73 -15.60 -0.62
CA ASN A 178 -0.69 -17.06 -0.60
C ASN A 178 0.43 -17.59 0.32
N ASP A 179 1.62 -16.99 0.24
CA ASP A 179 2.76 -17.34 1.12
C ASP A 179 2.42 -17.10 2.59
N TYR A 180 1.75 -15.99 2.90
CA TYR A 180 1.27 -15.72 4.25
C TYR A 180 0.29 -16.81 4.74
N ALA A 181 -0.67 -17.24 3.91
CA ALA A 181 -1.59 -18.31 4.27
C ALA A 181 -0.85 -19.64 4.52
N ASP A 182 0.18 -19.95 3.74
CA ASP A 182 1.02 -21.15 3.93
C ASP A 182 1.87 -21.06 5.22
N VAL A 183 2.37 -19.87 5.55
CA VAL A 183 3.09 -19.61 6.81
C VAL A 183 2.18 -19.80 8.01
N VAL A 184 0.97 -19.24 7.97
CA VAL A 184 -0.04 -19.39 9.03
C VAL A 184 -0.42 -20.86 9.21
N LYS A 185 -0.59 -21.62 8.12
CA LYS A 185 -0.87 -23.05 8.17
C LYS A 185 0.23 -23.85 8.89
N LYS A 186 1.48 -23.51 8.63
CA LYS A 186 2.64 -24.16 9.28
C LYS A 186 2.79 -23.78 10.76
N SER A 187 2.22 -22.65 11.15
CA SER A 187 2.27 -22.14 12.52
C SER A 187 1.00 -22.47 13.32
N GLN A 188 0.04 -23.16 12.71
CA GLN A 188 -1.19 -23.57 13.38
C GLN A 188 -0.85 -24.57 14.51
N ILE A 189 -1.37 -24.28 15.72
CA ILE A 189 -1.12 -25.10 16.91
C ILE A 189 -1.91 -26.40 16.86
N CYS A 190 -3.20 -26.34 16.50
CA CYS A 190 -4.13 -27.45 16.46
C CYS A 190 -5.22 -27.21 15.42
N ASP A 191 -6.01 -28.23 15.08
CA ASP A 191 -7.11 -28.10 14.12
C ASP A 191 -8.26 -27.24 14.66
N TYR A 192 -8.53 -27.36 15.96
CA TYR A 192 -9.59 -26.60 16.65
C TYR A 192 -9.06 -26.03 17.96
N GLN A 193 -9.00 -24.71 18.05
CA GLN A 193 -8.72 -24.01 19.29
C GLN A 193 -10.03 -23.48 19.87
N TYR A 194 -10.51 -24.10 20.93
CA TYR A 194 -11.72 -23.67 21.65
C TYR A 194 -11.38 -22.62 22.67
N VAL A 195 -12.04 -21.48 22.63
CA VAL A 195 -12.03 -20.46 23.67
C VAL A 195 -13.39 -20.51 24.36
N LEU A 196 -13.38 -20.70 25.68
CA LEU A 196 -14.58 -20.86 26.49
C LEU A 196 -14.96 -19.55 27.20
N LYS A 197 -16.26 -19.32 27.38
CA LYS A 197 -16.81 -18.24 28.21
C LYS A 197 -16.73 -18.57 29.70
N SER A 198 -16.89 -19.84 30.01
CA SER A 198 -16.78 -20.40 31.34
C SER A 198 -16.21 -21.81 31.27
N GLN A 199 -15.55 -22.26 32.29
CA GLN A 199 -14.94 -23.59 32.35
C GLN A 199 -16.01 -24.67 32.14
N ALA A 200 -15.78 -25.55 31.20
CA ALA A 200 -16.58 -26.73 30.92
C ALA A 200 -15.64 -27.89 30.58
N GLU A 201 -15.80 -29.01 31.29
CA GLU A 201 -14.98 -30.20 31.07
C GLU A 201 -15.41 -30.96 29.85
N THR A 202 -14.43 -31.65 29.19
CA THR A 202 -14.67 -32.52 28.05
C THR A 202 -14.05 -33.89 28.28
N ASP A 203 -14.73 -34.94 27.81
CA ASP A 203 -14.27 -36.32 27.84
C ASP A 203 -13.53 -36.71 26.53
N VAL A 204 -13.44 -35.79 25.57
CA VAL A 204 -12.79 -36.05 24.29
C VAL A 204 -11.31 -36.30 24.48
N SER A 205 -10.86 -37.51 24.13
CA SER A 205 -9.46 -37.88 24.25
C SER A 205 -8.55 -37.06 23.33
N GLY A 206 -7.50 -36.44 23.91
CA GLY A 206 -6.53 -35.63 23.20
C GLY A 206 -6.82 -34.12 23.24
N ALA A 207 -7.91 -33.71 23.89
CA ALA A 207 -8.14 -32.30 24.19
C ALA A 207 -7.20 -31.86 25.33
N GLU A 208 -6.44 -30.78 25.09
CA GLU A 208 -5.46 -30.25 26.04
C GLU A 208 -5.91 -28.89 26.56
N LYS A 209 -5.99 -28.76 27.89
CA LYS A 209 -6.37 -27.50 28.53
C LYS A 209 -5.28 -26.45 28.38
N TYR A 210 -5.64 -25.23 28.03
CA TYR A 210 -4.75 -24.09 27.99
C TYR A 210 -5.40 -22.85 28.63
N CYS A 211 -4.57 -21.89 28.98
CA CYS A 211 -5.01 -20.57 29.42
C CYS A 211 -4.67 -19.55 28.34
N VAL A 212 -5.53 -18.55 28.16
CA VAL A 212 -5.24 -17.41 27.28
C VAL A 212 -5.85 -16.13 27.84
N THR A 213 -5.11 -15.04 27.70
CA THR A 213 -5.57 -13.67 27.94
C THR A 213 -4.94 -12.74 26.92
N SER A 214 -5.46 -11.53 26.77
CA SER A 214 -4.88 -10.49 25.92
C SER A 214 -4.34 -9.38 26.80
N LEU A 215 -3.17 -8.87 26.47
CA LEU A 215 -2.56 -7.68 27.06
C LEU A 215 -2.17 -6.71 25.97
N ASP A 216 -2.24 -5.42 26.28
CA ASP A 216 -1.87 -4.35 25.38
C ASP A 216 -0.39 -3.97 25.53
N THR A 217 0.21 -3.50 24.44
CA THR A 217 1.56 -2.93 24.51
C THR A 217 1.53 -1.54 25.14
N THR A 218 2.57 -1.22 25.92
CA THR A 218 2.74 0.09 26.57
C THR A 218 3.44 1.11 25.67
N ASP A 219 3.97 0.71 24.53
CA ASP A 219 4.72 1.58 23.61
C ASP A 219 3.78 2.33 22.65
N GLU A 220 3.59 3.64 22.88
CA GLU A 220 2.78 4.53 22.04
C GLU A 220 3.17 4.53 20.56
N LYS A 221 4.42 4.21 20.23
CA LYS A 221 4.93 4.13 18.87
C LYS A 221 4.21 3.07 18.02
N TYR A 222 3.73 2.01 18.63
CA TYR A 222 3.14 0.88 17.92
C TYR A 222 1.60 0.86 17.97
N MET A 223 0.97 1.89 18.51
CA MET A 223 -0.47 1.88 18.83
C MET A 223 -0.80 0.64 19.69
N THR A 224 -1.69 0.65 20.58
CA THR A 224 -2.01 -0.50 21.44
C THR A 224 -2.29 -1.76 20.61
N ASP A 225 -1.30 -2.66 20.55
CA ASP A 225 -1.46 -3.97 19.91
C ASP A 225 -1.88 -4.99 20.97
N ASP A 226 -2.84 -5.80 20.63
CA ASP A 226 -3.26 -6.96 21.44
C ASP A 226 -2.21 -8.07 21.33
N ILE A 227 -1.59 -8.40 22.45
CA ILE A 227 -0.64 -9.51 22.57
C ILE A 227 -1.33 -10.67 23.30
N MET A 228 -1.46 -11.80 22.63
CA MET A 228 -2.06 -13.00 23.20
C MET A 228 -1.06 -13.70 24.13
N ILE A 229 -1.44 -13.91 25.38
CA ILE A 229 -0.63 -14.61 26.38
C ILE A 229 -1.17 -16.01 26.56
N TYR A 230 -0.39 -17.01 26.17
CA TYR A 230 -0.76 -18.43 26.28
C TYR A 230 -0.06 -19.07 27.47
N GLY A 231 -0.85 -19.67 28.38
CA GLY A 231 -0.40 -20.58 29.44
C GLY A 231 -0.60 -22.02 28.98
N ILE A 232 0.46 -22.72 28.66
CA ILE A 232 0.45 -24.10 28.11
C ILE A 232 0.83 -25.13 29.17
N GLN A 233 0.33 -26.35 29.01
CA GLN A 233 0.68 -27.46 29.91
C GLN A 233 2.15 -27.87 29.73
N ASP A 234 2.74 -28.35 30.81
CA ASP A 234 4.04 -29.01 30.75
C ASP A 234 3.96 -30.25 29.86
N ASN A 235 4.90 -30.43 28.93
CA ASN A 235 4.88 -31.48 27.91
C ASN A 235 3.62 -31.44 27.01
N SER A 236 3.22 -30.25 26.58
CA SER A 236 2.13 -30.08 25.63
C SER A 236 2.36 -30.90 24.37
N ARG A 237 1.31 -31.55 23.88
CA ARG A 237 1.32 -32.27 22.61
C ARG A 237 1.32 -31.31 21.41
N TYR A 238 0.77 -30.13 21.58
CA TYR A 238 0.51 -29.16 20.51
C TYR A 238 1.59 -28.08 20.41
N VAL A 239 2.22 -27.75 21.54
CA VAL A 239 3.27 -26.73 21.60
C VAL A 239 4.53 -27.39 22.13
N ASP A 240 5.38 -27.85 21.19
CA ASP A 240 6.63 -28.56 21.50
C ASP A 240 7.71 -27.54 21.89
N VAL A 241 7.67 -27.09 23.13
CA VAL A 241 8.63 -26.13 23.67
C VAL A 241 8.95 -26.46 25.12
N ASP A 242 10.22 -26.57 25.43
CA ASP A 242 10.73 -26.70 26.80
C ASP A 242 10.83 -25.30 27.44
N ILE A 243 9.76 -24.88 28.16
CA ILE A 243 9.70 -23.60 28.86
C ILE A 243 9.89 -23.87 30.36
N LYS A 244 10.87 -23.22 30.97
CA LYS A 244 11.03 -23.28 32.43
C LYS A 244 10.04 -22.37 33.16
N ASP A 245 9.73 -22.69 34.40
CA ASP A 245 8.67 -22.04 35.19
C ASP A 245 8.74 -20.50 35.19
N ASP A 246 9.91 -19.88 35.11
CA ASP A 246 10.08 -18.42 35.18
C ASP A 246 10.42 -17.79 33.80
N GLU A 247 10.38 -18.57 32.73
CA GLU A 247 10.76 -18.13 31.39
C GLU A 247 9.52 -17.89 30.53
N ILE A 248 9.61 -16.92 29.58
CA ILE A 248 8.63 -16.75 28.52
C ILE A 248 9.28 -16.87 27.15
N LEU A 249 8.54 -17.39 26.19
CA LEU A 249 8.87 -17.34 24.80
C LEU A 249 7.92 -16.41 24.07
N VAL A 250 8.43 -15.66 23.11
CA VAL A 250 7.62 -14.75 22.29
C VAL A 250 7.55 -15.25 20.85
N SER A 251 6.45 -14.96 20.15
CA SER A 251 6.33 -15.27 18.73
C SER A 251 7.39 -14.52 17.90
N ASN A 252 7.80 -15.09 16.77
CA ASN A 252 8.72 -14.40 15.86
C ASN A 252 8.22 -13.02 15.45
N GLY A 253 6.90 -12.87 15.27
CA GLY A 253 6.27 -11.61 14.97
C GLY A 253 6.53 -10.53 16.02
N VAL A 254 6.47 -10.88 17.30
CA VAL A 254 6.79 -9.97 18.42
C VAL A 254 8.27 -9.58 18.38
N MET A 255 9.19 -10.54 18.20
CA MET A 255 10.63 -10.26 18.13
C MET A 255 10.96 -9.26 17.03
N VAL A 256 10.43 -9.50 15.83
CA VAL A 256 10.71 -8.66 14.65
C VAL A 256 10.03 -7.28 14.77
N LYS A 257 8.75 -7.25 15.16
CA LYS A 257 7.97 -6.00 15.22
C LYS A 257 8.52 -5.02 16.23
N TYR A 258 8.88 -5.51 17.44
CA TYR A 258 9.37 -4.67 18.53
C TYR A 258 10.89 -4.59 18.59
N GLY A 259 11.60 -5.34 17.76
CA GLY A 259 13.06 -5.38 17.74
C GLY A 259 13.68 -5.99 19.00
N LEU A 260 12.94 -6.87 19.68
CA LEU A 260 13.32 -7.50 20.93
C LEU A 260 14.31 -8.65 20.72
N LYS A 261 15.11 -8.93 21.74
CA LYS A 261 16.09 -10.02 21.75
C LYS A 261 15.95 -10.84 23.03
N LYS A 262 16.56 -12.03 23.03
CA LYS A 262 16.68 -12.84 24.22
C LYS A 262 17.35 -12.06 25.35
N GLY A 263 16.72 -12.03 26.52
CA GLY A 263 17.16 -11.30 27.70
C GLY A 263 16.55 -9.88 27.85
N ASP A 264 15.87 -9.38 26.82
CA ASP A 264 15.16 -8.10 26.94
C ASP A 264 13.90 -8.23 27.78
N THR A 265 13.46 -7.11 28.34
CA THR A 265 12.21 -7.04 29.11
C THR A 265 11.09 -6.54 28.20
N PHE A 266 9.96 -7.24 28.19
CA PHE A 266 8.76 -6.85 27.46
C PHE A 266 7.66 -6.44 28.44
N LYS A 267 7.21 -5.18 28.33
CA LYS A 267 6.19 -4.59 29.21
C LYS A 267 4.84 -4.59 28.51
N LEU A 268 3.84 -5.11 29.19
CA LEU A 268 2.47 -5.20 28.71
C LEU A 268 1.53 -4.69 29.79
N LYS A 269 0.38 -4.16 29.39
CA LYS A 269 -0.65 -3.62 30.27
C LYS A 269 -1.97 -4.37 30.05
N ASP A 270 -2.70 -4.58 31.14
CA ASP A 270 -4.06 -5.11 31.05
C ASP A 270 -5.00 -4.03 30.47
N PRO A 271 -5.77 -4.32 29.39
CA PRO A 271 -6.68 -3.36 28.78
C PRO A 271 -7.84 -2.94 29.71
N TYR A 272 -8.14 -3.71 30.74
CA TYR A 272 -9.28 -3.50 31.61
C TYR A 272 -8.91 -3.07 33.07
N SER A 273 -7.61 -3.02 33.37
CA SER A 273 -7.09 -2.59 34.65
C SER A 273 -5.80 -1.80 34.50
N ASP A 274 -5.33 -1.16 35.60
CA ASP A 274 -4.05 -0.45 35.56
C ASP A 274 -2.83 -1.34 35.84
N ASN A 275 -3.01 -2.66 35.78
CA ASN A 275 -1.93 -3.61 36.03
C ASN A 275 -0.96 -3.66 34.85
N GLU A 276 0.32 -3.50 35.14
CA GLU A 276 1.41 -3.67 34.21
C GLU A 276 2.18 -4.95 34.54
N TYR A 277 2.57 -5.66 33.51
CA TYR A 277 3.33 -6.90 33.62
C TYR A 277 4.65 -6.74 32.87
N GLU A 278 5.73 -7.18 33.54
CA GLU A 278 7.06 -7.19 32.93
C GLU A 278 7.52 -8.64 32.74
N PHE A 279 7.87 -8.99 31.52
CA PHE A 279 8.30 -10.32 31.17
C PHE A 279 9.74 -10.30 30.64
N THR A 280 10.59 -11.23 31.11
CA THR A 280 11.93 -11.41 30.56
C THR A 280 11.91 -12.48 29.46
N ILE A 281 12.34 -12.11 28.26
CA ILE A 281 12.30 -12.98 27.08
C ILE A 281 13.41 -14.02 27.15
N ALA A 282 13.04 -15.30 27.26
CA ALA A 282 13.98 -16.41 27.21
C ALA A 282 14.34 -16.84 25.78
N GLY A 283 13.45 -16.60 24.83
CA GLY A 283 13.68 -16.95 23.43
C GLY A 283 12.46 -16.66 22.56
N SER A 284 12.51 -17.19 21.33
CA SER A 284 11.38 -17.11 20.39
C SER A 284 10.80 -18.49 20.11
N TYR A 285 9.50 -18.53 19.89
CA TYR A 285 8.77 -19.67 19.38
C TYR A 285 8.29 -19.38 17.96
N LYS A 286 8.43 -20.37 17.07
CA LYS A 286 8.01 -20.21 15.66
C LYS A 286 6.49 -20.25 15.55
N TYR A 287 5.86 -19.14 15.83
CA TYR A 287 4.43 -18.92 15.70
C TYR A 287 4.21 -17.60 14.96
N ASP A 288 3.77 -17.71 13.69
CA ASP A 288 3.63 -16.56 12.79
C ASP A 288 2.14 -16.19 12.55
N ALA A 289 1.22 -16.88 13.24
CA ALA A 289 -0.22 -16.63 13.08
C ALA A 289 -0.70 -15.37 13.82
N ALA A 290 -0.06 -15.03 14.96
CA ALA A 290 -0.41 -13.86 15.75
C ALA A 290 0.79 -13.36 16.60
N LEU A 291 0.63 -12.16 17.18
CA LEU A 291 1.54 -11.66 18.20
C LEU A 291 1.22 -12.38 19.52
N ALA A 292 2.14 -13.20 19.98
CA ALA A 292 1.89 -14.05 21.13
C ALA A 292 3.10 -14.21 22.05
N VAL A 293 2.79 -14.46 23.32
CA VAL A 293 3.72 -14.86 24.38
C VAL A 293 3.28 -16.22 24.88
N PHE A 294 4.25 -17.12 25.09
CA PHE A 294 4.02 -18.48 25.60
C PHE A 294 4.75 -18.63 26.92
N MET A 295 4.06 -19.17 27.91
CA MET A 295 4.59 -19.51 29.23
C MET A 295 3.98 -20.81 29.73
N THR A 296 4.53 -21.40 30.80
CA THR A 296 3.88 -22.55 31.42
C THR A 296 2.54 -22.14 32.03
N ARG A 297 1.58 -23.08 32.06
CA ARG A 297 0.28 -22.83 32.71
C ARG A 297 0.44 -22.43 34.17
N LYS A 298 1.41 -23.01 34.87
CA LYS A 298 1.74 -22.68 36.26
C LYS A 298 2.20 -21.23 36.39
N ASN A 299 3.08 -20.77 35.51
CA ASN A 299 3.51 -19.38 35.51
C ASN A 299 2.36 -18.43 35.14
N PHE A 300 1.49 -18.79 34.21
CA PHE A 300 0.29 -18.02 33.89
C PHE A 300 -0.64 -17.85 35.09
N ILE A 301 -0.96 -18.94 35.81
CA ILE A 301 -1.81 -18.94 36.97
C ILE A 301 -1.21 -18.04 38.06
N ALA A 302 0.09 -18.16 38.34
CA ALA A 302 0.78 -17.33 39.31
C ALA A 302 0.83 -15.84 38.92
N THR A 303 1.08 -15.53 37.65
CA THR A 303 1.18 -14.15 37.17
C THR A 303 -0.16 -13.42 37.21
N PHE A 304 -1.25 -14.11 36.86
CA PHE A 304 -2.59 -13.51 36.77
C PHE A 304 -3.49 -13.81 37.98
N ASP A 305 -2.95 -14.37 39.05
CA ASP A 305 -3.65 -14.68 40.30
C ASP A 305 -4.94 -15.50 40.05
N LYS A 306 -4.81 -16.63 39.37
CA LYS A 306 -5.89 -17.53 39.04
C LYS A 306 -5.88 -18.79 39.89
N ALA A 307 -7.00 -19.51 39.97
CA ALA A 307 -7.08 -20.79 40.68
C ALA A 307 -6.24 -21.87 39.96
N ASP A 308 -5.73 -22.86 40.69
CA ASP A 308 -4.86 -23.91 40.16
C ASP A 308 -5.48 -24.75 39.03
N ASP A 309 -6.80 -24.88 39.04
CA ASP A 309 -7.58 -25.60 38.03
C ASP A 309 -8.02 -24.70 36.86
N TYR A 310 -7.65 -23.41 36.88
CA TYR A 310 -8.08 -22.44 35.88
C TYR A 310 -7.60 -22.81 34.46
N PHE A 311 -8.53 -22.74 33.51
CA PHE A 311 -8.27 -22.83 32.09
C PHE A 311 -9.31 -22.03 31.29
N THR A 312 -8.95 -21.60 30.09
CA THR A 312 -9.82 -20.79 29.23
C THR A 312 -10.24 -21.52 27.94
N GLY A 313 -9.69 -22.69 27.68
CA GLY A 313 -10.04 -23.41 26.46
C GLY A 313 -9.29 -24.72 26.27
N TYR A 314 -9.47 -25.26 25.07
CA TYR A 314 -8.85 -26.52 24.65
C TYR A 314 -8.17 -26.42 23.30
N PHE A 315 -6.98 -26.99 23.19
CA PHE A 315 -6.36 -27.36 21.91
C PHE A 315 -6.79 -28.78 21.58
N THR A 316 -7.27 -29.02 20.36
CA THR A 316 -7.74 -30.34 19.95
C THR A 316 -7.71 -30.49 18.41
N ASP A 317 -7.46 -31.72 17.94
CA ASP A 317 -7.57 -32.09 16.52
C ASP A 317 -8.98 -32.62 16.18
N LYS A 318 -9.85 -32.74 17.17
CA LYS A 318 -11.22 -33.23 16.99
C LYS A 318 -12.24 -32.19 17.46
N LYS A 319 -13.36 -32.13 16.77
CA LYS A 319 -14.44 -31.26 17.21
C LYS A 319 -15.01 -31.78 18.56
N LEU A 320 -15.10 -30.89 19.53
CA LEU A 320 -15.75 -31.18 20.81
C LEU A 320 -17.26 -31.20 20.61
N THR A 321 -17.89 -32.34 20.97
CA THR A 321 -19.34 -32.54 20.79
C THR A 321 -20.08 -32.62 22.11
N ASP A 322 -19.36 -32.65 23.20
CA ASP A 322 -19.86 -32.79 24.59
C ASP A 322 -19.92 -31.45 25.35
N ILE A 323 -19.37 -30.39 24.78
CA ILE A 323 -19.48 -29.01 25.32
C ILE A 323 -20.64 -28.30 24.62
N ASP A 324 -21.61 -27.81 25.42
CA ASP A 324 -22.72 -26.99 24.92
C ASP A 324 -22.22 -25.64 24.37
N ASP A 325 -22.70 -25.23 23.20
CA ASP A 325 -22.35 -23.98 22.49
C ASP A 325 -22.48 -22.72 23.38
N LYS A 326 -23.33 -22.76 24.41
CA LYS A 326 -23.46 -21.64 25.38
C LYS A 326 -22.17 -21.35 26.15
N TYR A 327 -21.33 -22.37 26.37
CA TYR A 327 -20.04 -22.24 27.07
C TYR A 327 -18.90 -21.85 26.14
N VAL A 328 -19.08 -21.97 24.82
CA VAL A 328 -18.08 -21.66 23.81
C VAL A 328 -18.14 -20.16 23.44
N ALA A 329 -17.03 -19.47 23.58
CA ALA A 329 -16.88 -18.08 23.13
C ALA A 329 -16.56 -18.02 21.62
N SER A 330 -15.56 -18.81 21.20
CA SER A 330 -15.16 -18.94 19.81
C SER A 330 -14.43 -20.26 19.58
N ILE A 331 -14.44 -20.68 18.34
CA ILE A 331 -13.63 -21.79 17.84
C ILE A 331 -12.74 -21.20 16.77
N VAL A 332 -11.42 -21.24 16.98
CA VAL A 332 -10.47 -20.74 15.99
C VAL A 332 -9.97 -21.92 15.18
N THR A 333 -10.18 -21.87 13.88
CA THR A 333 -9.73 -22.86 12.91
C THR A 333 -8.74 -22.25 11.94
N TYR A 334 -8.11 -23.06 11.09
CA TYR A 334 -7.26 -22.56 10.01
C TYR A 334 -8.00 -21.55 9.11
N GLU A 335 -9.28 -21.80 8.80
CA GLU A 335 -10.09 -20.90 7.96
C GLU A 335 -10.25 -19.52 8.62
N ASP A 336 -10.40 -19.48 9.93
CA ASP A 336 -10.50 -18.22 10.67
C ASP A 336 -9.19 -17.45 10.67
N LEU A 337 -8.08 -18.16 10.82
CA LEU A 337 -6.74 -17.54 10.81
C LEU A 337 -6.41 -16.91 9.45
N ILE A 338 -6.79 -17.53 8.33
CA ILE A 338 -6.55 -16.99 6.98
C ILE A 338 -7.69 -16.11 6.46
N LYS A 339 -8.76 -15.93 7.24
CA LYS A 339 -9.93 -15.16 6.84
C LYS A 339 -9.60 -13.76 6.37
N VAL A 340 -8.75 -13.06 7.12
CA VAL A 340 -8.30 -11.70 6.76
C VAL A 340 -7.53 -11.71 5.44
N SER A 341 -6.64 -12.68 5.23
CA SER A 341 -5.89 -12.84 3.97
C SER A 341 -6.84 -13.06 2.79
N ASN A 342 -7.82 -13.93 2.97
CA ASN A 342 -8.82 -14.21 1.94
C ASN A 342 -9.69 -12.98 1.65
N GLN A 343 -10.10 -12.23 2.66
CA GLN A 343 -10.80 -10.96 2.48
C GLN A 343 -9.96 -9.94 1.72
N MET A 344 -8.68 -9.79 2.05
CA MET A 344 -7.77 -8.91 1.31
C MET A 344 -7.62 -9.35 -0.15
N LYS A 345 -7.54 -10.66 -0.41
CA LYS A 345 -7.42 -11.21 -1.76
C LYS A 345 -8.67 -10.90 -2.59
N VAL A 346 -9.85 -11.05 -2.02
CA VAL A 346 -11.13 -10.77 -2.70
C VAL A 346 -11.32 -9.26 -2.88
N SER A 347 -11.11 -8.46 -1.83
CA SER A 347 -11.36 -7.01 -1.87
C SER A 347 -10.37 -6.23 -2.72
N MET A 348 -9.08 -6.60 -2.71
CA MET A 348 -8.03 -5.88 -3.40
C MET A 348 -7.62 -6.51 -4.73
N GLY A 349 -8.00 -7.77 -5.00
CA GLY A 349 -7.58 -8.50 -6.19
C GLY A 349 -7.94 -7.79 -7.48
N GLU A 350 -9.18 -7.33 -7.64
CA GLU A 350 -9.62 -6.59 -8.83
C GLU A 350 -8.82 -5.30 -9.03
N MET A 351 -8.53 -4.57 -7.95
CA MET A 351 -7.72 -3.35 -8.00
C MET A 351 -6.29 -3.66 -8.46
N MET A 352 -5.70 -4.78 -7.99
CA MET A 352 -4.36 -5.20 -8.39
C MET A 352 -4.29 -5.56 -9.89
N TYR A 353 -5.33 -6.21 -10.43
CA TYR A 353 -5.41 -6.44 -11.88
C TYR A 353 -5.41 -5.14 -12.67
N ILE A 354 -6.18 -4.14 -12.25
CA ILE A 354 -6.24 -2.83 -12.91
C ILE A 354 -4.90 -2.12 -12.85
N LEU A 355 -4.27 -2.08 -11.67
CA LEU A 355 -2.95 -1.49 -11.49
C LEU A 355 -1.89 -2.16 -12.38
N LYS A 356 -1.95 -3.48 -12.52
CA LYS A 356 -1.07 -4.26 -13.40
C LYS A 356 -1.20 -3.81 -14.85
N TYR A 357 -2.41 -3.80 -15.39
CA TYR A 357 -2.62 -3.41 -16.77
C TYR A 357 -2.33 -1.92 -17.01
N PHE A 358 -2.71 -1.06 -16.08
CA PHE A 358 -2.37 0.36 -16.11
C PHE A 358 -0.85 0.58 -16.12
N GLY A 359 -0.13 -0.11 -15.24
CA GLY A 359 1.33 -0.05 -15.18
C GLY A 359 1.98 -0.53 -16.48
N ILE A 360 1.49 -1.63 -17.09
CA ILE A 360 1.99 -2.14 -18.37
C ILE A 360 1.74 -1.12 -19.50
N ILE A 361 0.53 -0.56 -19.58
CA ILE A 361 0.20 0.47 -20.57
C ILE A 361 1.11 1.69 -20.42
N MET A 362 1.28 2.17 -19.18
CA MET A 362 2.17 3.29 -18.88
C MET A 362 3.62 2.98 -19.28
N PHE A 363 4.09 1.77 -18.97
CA PHE A 363 5.43 1.34 -19.31
C PHE A 363 5.64 1.33 -20.85
N VAL A 364 4.71 0.76 -21.60
CA VAL A 364 4.75 0.73 -23.08
C VAL A 364 4.68 2.13 -23.67
N LEU A 365 3.85 3.03 -23.12
CA LEU A 365 3.75 4.42 -23.61
C LEU A 365 5.00 5.26 -23.32
N LEU A 366 5.79 4.89 -22.32
CA LEU A 366 7.02 5.60 -21.95
C LEU A 366 8.24 5.10 -22.73
N MET A 367 8.22 3.86 -23.20
CA MET A 367 9.25 3.29 -24.08
C MET A 367 9.08 3.75 -25.54
#